data_346148a7c0ef2f369836e747e29f2a6a
#
_entry.id   346148a7c0ef2f369836e747e29f2a6a
#
_cell.length_a   1.000
_cell.length_b   1.000
_cell.length_c   1.000
_cell.angle_alpha   90.00
_cell.angle_beta   90.00
_cell.angle_gamma   90.00
#
_symmetry.space_group_name_H-M   'P 1'
#
loop_
_entity.id
_entity.type
_entity.pdbx_description
1 polymer ?
#
loop_
_entity_poly.entity_id
_entity_poly.type
_entity_poly.pdbx_seq_one_letter_code
_entity_poly.pdbx_strand_id
1 'polypeptide(L)'
;MSNINPVKPSNPKKSFEDALSMTAHRVDDCLANLLTTGEGSTDVSTAERVPDRLLQAMRHAVLGGGKRFRPFLVEQSAALFGVAPERALSAGGAVELIHCYSLAHDDLPAMDNDDLRRGQPTVWRAFDDWTAILAGDGLQALA
;
A
#
# COMPACT_ATOMS: atom_id res chain seq x y z
N MET A 1 -25.95 -34.15 31.63
CA MET A 1 -24.86 -34.58 30.68
C MET A 1 -24.75 -33.55 29.58
N SER A 2 -23.79 -32.65 29.70
CA SER A 2 -23.58 -31.54 28.76
C SER A 2 -22.82 -32.06 27.53
N ASN A 3 -23.46 -31.99 26.36
CA ASN A 3 -22.84 -32.33 25.08
C ASN A 3 -21.86 -31.21 24.69
N ILE A 4 -20.59 -31.39 24.98
CA ILE A 4 -19.51 -30.53 24.46
C ILE A 4 -19.22 -31.00 23.04
N ASN A 5 -19.76 -30.29 22.07
CA ASN A 5 -19.39 -30.48 20.66
C ASN A 5 -17.91 -30.13 20.49
N PRO A 6 -17.06 -31.02 19.95
CA PRO A 6 -15.66 -30.69 19.70
C PRO A 6 -15.57 -29.60 18.66
N VAL A 7 -14.93 -28.47 19.00
CA VAL A 7 -14.59 -27.42 18.05
C VAL A 7 -13.69 -28.02 16.97
N LYS A 8 -14.18 -28.03 15.72
CA LYS A 8 -13.41 -28.50 14.58
C LYS A 8 -12.13 -27.65 14.48
N PRO A 9 -10.92 -28.25 14.41
CA PRO A 9 -9.70 -27.45 14.26
C PRO A 9 -9.77 -26.63 12.96
N SER A 10 -9.53 -25.32 13.07
CA SER A 10 -9.44 -24.43 11.92
C SER A 10 -8.29 -24.88 11.01
N ASN A 11 -8.50 -24.90 9.69
CA ASN A 11 -7.43 -25.18 8.73
C ASN A 11 -6.39 -24.04 8.80
N PRO A 12 -5.14 -24.30 9.24
CA PRO A 12 -4.14 -23.25 9.44
C PRO A 12 -3.82 -22.48 8.16
N LYS A 13 -3.91 -23.13 7.00
CA LYS A 13 -3.72 -22.46 5.69
C LYS A 13 -4.82 -21.44 5.42
N LYS A 14 -6.08 -21.79 5.69
CA LYS A 14 -7.21 -20.86 5.52
C LYS A 14 -7.11 -19.69 6.51
N SER A 15 -6.70 -19.94 7.73
CA SER A 15 -6.47 -18.89 8.73
C SER A 15 -5.40 -17.87 8.30
N PHE A 16 -4.31 -18.34 7.67
CA PHE A 16 -3.26 -17.48 7.15
C PHE A 16 -3.76 -16.62 5.97
N GLU A 17 -4.44 -17.23 5.00
CA GLU A 17 -4.99 -16.53 3.83
C GLU A 17 -6.02 -15.47 4.25
N ASP A 18 -6.88 -15.79 5.20
CA ASP A 18 -7.86 -14.86 5.76
C ASP A 18 -7.17 -13.67 6.47
N ALA A 19 -6.16 -13.94 7.28
CA ALA A 19 -5.40 -12.91 7.99
C ALA A 19 -4.64 -11.98 7.02
N LEU A 20 -3.99 -12.55 5.99
CA LEU A 20 -3.31 -11.79 4.95
C LEU A 20 -4.29 -10.89 4.19
N SER A 21 -5.45 -11.42 3.80
CA SER A 21 -6.49 -10.66 3.11
C SER A 21 -7.03 -9.51 3.96
N MET A 22 -7.28 -9.73 5.24
CA MET A 22 -7.73 -8.68 6.17
C MET A 22 -6.68 -7.56 6.32
N THR A 23 -5.40 -7.90 6.42
CA THR A 23 -4.33 -6.90 6.43
C THR A 23 -4.28 -6.13 5.12
N ALA A 24 -4.39 -6.82 3.98
CA ALA A 24 -4.37 -6.16 2.67
C ALA A 24 -5.48 -5.10 2.56
N HIS A 25 -6.71 -5.42 2.95
CA HIS A 25 -7.82 -4.45 2.94
C HIS A 25 -7.54 -3.24 3.83
N ARG A 26 -7.10 -3.44 5.08
CA ARG A 26 -6.79 -2.32 6.00
C ARG A 26 -5.68 -1.42 5.46
N VAL A 27 -4.65 -2.01 4.86
CA VAL A 27 -3.53 -1.25 4.26
C VAL A 27 -4.01 -0.48 3.05
N ASP A 28 -4.79 -1.10 2.16
CA ASP A 28 -5.35 -0.43 0.98
C ASP A 28 -6.23 0.76 1.37
N ASP A 29 -7.11 0.60 2.36
CA ASP A 29 -7.94 1.69 2.88
C ASP A 29 -7.09 2.81 3.49
N CYS A 30 -6.07 2.46 4.28
CA CYS A 30 -5.16 3.43 4.89
C CYS A 30 -4.42 4.25 3.81
N LEU A 31 -3.82 3.57 2.83
CA LEU A 31 -3.09 4.21 1.74
C LEU A 31 -4.00 5.01 0.80
N ALA A 32 -5.20 4.53 0.53
CA ALA A 32 -6.20 5.27 -0.26
C ALA A 32 -6.61 6.58 0.44
N ASN A 33 -6.81 6.54 1.76
CA ASN A 33 -7.13 7.72 2.56
C ASN A 33 -5.95 8.70 2.64
N LEU A 34 -4.71 8.20 2.78
CA LEU A 34 -3.50 9.02 2.80
C LEU A 34 -3.29 9.77 1.47
N LEU A 35 -3.60 9.11 0.36
CA LEU A 35 -3.46 9.64 -1.00
C LEU A 35 -4.80 10.22 -1.52
N THR A 36 -5.61 10.84 -0.67
CA THR A 36 -6.84 11.49 -1.13
C THR A 36 -6.56 12.86 -1.74
N THR A 37 -7.32 13.19 -2.78
CA THR A 37 -7.44 14.57 -3.24
C THR A 37 -8.14 15.36 -2.14
N GLY A 38 -7.56 16.45 -1.69
CA GLY A 38 -8.12 17.30 -0.62
C GLY A 38 -9.47 17.97 -0.93
N GLU A 39 -10.37 17.28 -1.61
CA GLU A 39 -11.74 17.71 -1.95
C GLU A 39 -12.68 17.69 -0.73
N GLY A 40 -12.25 18.15 0.38
CA GLY A 40 -13.09 18.19 1.60
C GLY A 40 -12.48 18.99 2.73
N SER A 41 -11.23 19.37 2.62
CA SER A 41 -10.58 20.23 3.61
C SER A 41 -10.61 21.67 3.14
N THR A 42 -11.48 22.46 3.73
CA THR A 42 -11.61 23.91 3.47
C THR A 42 -10.44 24.72 4.06
N ASP A 43 -9.54 24.08 4.79
CA ASP A 43 -8.51 24.75 5.60
C ASP A 43 -7.08 24.67 5.05
N VAL A 44 -6.84 23.97 3.92
CA VAL A 44 -5.48 23.88 3.34
C VAL A 44 -5.33 24.96 2.27
N SER A 45 -4.36 25.86 2.45
CA SER A 45 -4.04 26.89 1.44
C SER A 45 -3.67 26.21 0.12
N THR A 46 -4.03 26.84 -1.01
CA THR A 46 -3.80 26.30 -2.37
C THR A 46 -2.31 25.97 -2.64
N ALA A 47 -1.41 26.51 -1.85
CA ALA A 47 0.06 26.30 -1.95
C ALA A 47 0.53 24.95 -1.35
N GLU A 48 -0.31 24.25 -0.58
CA GLU A 48 0.07 23.01 0.12
C GLU A 48 -0.53 21.74 -0.54
N ARG A 49 -1.22 21.89 -1.66
CA ARG A 49 -1.85 20.75 -2.35
C ARG A 49 -0.87 20.09 -3.31
N VAL A 50 -0.77 18.76 -3.21
CA VAL A 50 -0.06 17.96 -4.22
C VAL A 50 -0.75 18.15 -5.57
N PRO A 51 -0.01 18.44 -6.66
CA PRO A 51 -0.60 18.55 -8.00
C PRO A 51 -1.39 17.30 -8.38
N ASP A 52 -2.58 17.46 -8.95
CA ASP A 52 -3.51 16.35 -9.23
C ASP A 52 -2.86 15.24 -10.07
N ARG A 53 -2.06 15.60 -11.09
CA ARG A 53 -1.34 14.62 -11.92
C ARG A 53 -0.36 13.79 -11.11
N LEU A 54 0.39 14.41 -10.21
CA LEU A 54 1.34 13.71 -9.33
C LEU A 54 0.61 12.79 -8.37
N LEU A 55 -0.45 13.27 -7.76
CA LEU A 55 -1.26 12.46 -6.85
C LEU A 55 -1.89 11.25 -7.57
N GLN A 56 -2.40 11.42 -8.80
CA GLN A 56 -2.91 10.32 -9.61
C GLN A 56 -1.83 9.29 -9.93
N ALA A 57 -0.60 9.72 -10.25
CA ALA A 57 0.52 8.83 -10.51
C ALA A 57 0.95 8.06 -9.24
N MET A 58 1.02 8.72 -8.09
CA MET A 58 1.27 8.07 -6.79
C MET A 58 0.19 7.03 -6.46
N ARG A 59 -1.09 7.38 -6.65
CA ARG A 59 -2.21 6.44 -6.48
C ARG A 59 -2.11 5.25 -7.42
N HIS A 60 -1.76 5.48 -8.68
CA HIS A 60 -1.57 4.41 -9.66
C HIS A 60 -0.46 3.43 -9.23
N ALA A 61 0.68 3.94 -8.74
CA ALA A 61 1.77 3.14 -8.21
C ALA A 61 1.36 2.28 -7.01
N VAL A 62 0.54 2.83 -6.11
CA VAL A 62 0.22 2.23 -4.80
C VAL A 62 -1.02 1.33 -4.88
N LEU A 63 -2.11 1.81 -5.50
CA LEU A 63 -3.42 1.15 -5.45
C LEU A 63 -3.65 0.14 -6.58
N GLY A 64 -2.65 -0.12 -7.41
CA GLY A 64 -2.68 -1.10 -8.50
C GLY A 64 -2.74 -2.58 -8.03
N GLY A 65 -3.06 -2.83 -6.78
CA GLY A 65 -3.18 -4.16 -6.19
C GLY A 65 -1.87 -4.68 -5.60
N GLY A 66 -1.94 -5.89 -5.03
CA GLY A 66 -0.81 -6.55 -4.39
C GLY A 66 -1.25 -7.36 -3.18
N LYS A 67 -0.44 -8.32 -2.74
CA LYS A 67 -0.75 -9.17 -1.59
C LYS A 67 -0.51 -8.48 -0.24
N ARG A 68 0.10 -7.30 -0.23
CA ARG A 68 0.48 -6.55 0.99
C ARG A 68 1.22 -7.41 2.02
N PHE A 69 2.08 -8.29 1.53
CA PHE A 69 2.78 -9.24 2.37
C PHE A 69 3.77 -8.56 3.33
N ARG A 70 4.43 -7.48 2.89
CA ARG A 70 5.34 -6.70 3.76
C ARG A 70 4.62 -6.06 4.94
N PRO A 71 3.52 -5.31 4.75
CA PRO A 71 2.69 -4.84 5.86
C PRO A 71 2.19 -5.96 6.78
N PHE A 72 1.78 -7.09 6.21
CA PHE A 72 1.37 -8.26 7.01
C PHE A 72 2.49 -8.73 7.95
N LEU A 73 3.72 -8.84 7.46
CA LEU A 73 4.86 -9.21 8.30
C LEU A 73 5.12 -8.17 9.41
N VAL A 74 4.98 -6.87 9.11
CA VAL A 74 5.09 -5.81 10.12
C VAL A 74 4.03 -5.98 11.19
N GLU A 75 2.76 -6.16 10.83
CA GLU A 75 1.68 -6.36 11.80
C GLU A 75 1.87 -7.61 12.65
N GLN A 76 2.24 -8.74 12.04
CA GLN A 76 2.46 -9.99 12.78
C GLN A 76 3.67 -9.89 13.74
N SER A 77 4.75 -9.23 13.29
CA SER A 77 5.91 -9.00 14.15
C SER A 77 5.57 -8.07 15.32
N ALA A 78 4.85 -6.99 15.05
CA ALA A 78 4.40 -6.04 16.08
C ALA A 78 3.50 -6.70 17.15
N ALA A 79 2.61 -7.60 16.72
CA ALA A 79 1.73 -8.34 17.61
C ALA A 79 2.49 -9.23 18.62
N LEU A 80 3.66 -9.77 18.24
CA LEU A 80 4.50 -10.55 19.16
C LEU A 80 5.01 -9.72 20.36
N PHE A 81 5.09 -8.39 20.17
CA PHE A 81 5.56 -7.46 21.21
C PHE A 81 4.42 -6.62 21.81
N GLY A 82 3.16 -6.97 21.55
CA GLY A 82 2.00 -6.27 22.10
C GLY A 82 1.84 -4.84 21.60
N VAL A 83 2.37 -4.52 20.41
CA VAL A 83 2.21 -3.18 19.78
C VAL A 83 0.77 -3.05 19.28
N ALA A 84 0.17 -1.88 19.50
CA ALA A 84 -1.19 -1.59 19.06
C ALA A 84 -1.34 -1.69 17.53
N PRO A 85 -2.43 -2.32 17.03
CA PRO A 85 -2.63 -2.56 15.59
C PRO A 85 -2.54 -1.30 14.72
N GLU A 86 -3.01 -0.16 15.22
CA GLU A 86 -3.01 1.13 14.49
C GLU A 86 -1.58 1.62 14.24
N ARG A 87 -0.69 1.43 15.22
CA ARG A 87 0.73 1.78 15.08
C ARG A 87 1.44 0.84 14.11
N ALA A 88 1.13 -0.45 14.17
CA ALA A 88 1.65 -1.44 13.24
C ALA A 88 1.18 -1.17 11.80
N LEU A 89 -0.08 -0.74 11.62
CA LEU A 89 -0.64 -0.37 10.32
C LEU A 89 0.10 0.81 9.69
N SER A 90 0.39 1.87 10.46
CA SER A 90 1.16 3.03 9.98
C SER A 90 2.56 2.62 9.53
N ALA A 91 3.28 1.83 10.33
CA ALA A 91 4.60 1.34 9.98
C ALA A 91 4.55 0.40 8.74
N GLY A 92 3.53 -0.46 8.66
CA GLY A 92 3.30 -1.33 7.50
C GLY A 92 3.01 -0.52 6.22
N GLY A 93 2.22 0.54 6.33
CA GLY A 93 1.94 1.48 5.24
C GLY A 93 3.21 2.16 4.74
N ALA A 94 4.07 2.65 5.64
CA ALA A 94 5.35 3.25 5.28
C ALA A 94 6.25 2.26 4.51
N VAL A 95 6.38 1.02 5.00
CA VAL A 95 7.15 -0.03 4.30
C VAL A 95 6.58 -0.33 2.92
N GLU A 96 5.25 -0.32 2.76
CA GLU A 96 4.62 -0.53 1.44
C GLU A 96 4.84 0.67 0.50
N LEU A 97 4.81 1.91 1.00
CA LEU A 97 5.15 3.09 0.20
C LEU A 97 6.59 3.03 -0.32
N ILE A 98 7.54 2.65 0.54
CA ILE A 98 8.94 2.39 0.15
C ILE A 98 9.04 1.31 -0.93
N HIS A 99 8.26 0.24 -0.82
CA HIS A 99 8.21 -0.78 -1.86
C HIS A 99 7.62 -0.26 -3.18
N CYS A 100 6.54 0.52 -3.12
CA CYS A 100 5.88 1.04 -4.32
C CYS A 100 6.75 2.07 -5.05
N TYR A 101 7.48 2.94 -4.33
CA TYR A 101 8.40 3.87 -4.98
C TYR A 101 9.51 3.12 -5.72
N SER A 102 10.10 2.09 -5.08
CA SER A 102 11.19 1.34 -5.73
C SER A 102 10.71 0.69 -7.03
N LEU A 103 9.49 0.11 -7.03
CA LEU A 103 8.91 -0.45 -8.25
C LEU A 103 8.65 0.59 -9.34
N ALA A 104 8.16 1.79 -8.97
CA ALA A 104 7.92 2.86 -9.93
C ALA A 104 9.21 3.34 -10.60
N HIS A 105 10.34 3.35 -9.88
CA HIS A 105 11.65 3.68 -10.42
C HIS A 105 12.29 2.53 -11.19
N ASP A 106 12.19 1.30 -10.69
CA ASP A 106 12.72 0.12 -11.38
C ASP A 106 12.08 -0.07 -12.77
N ASP A 107 10.78 0.25 -12.91
CA ASP A 107 10.05 0.13 -14.18
C ASP A 107 10.48 1.11 -15.27
N LEU A 108 11.20 2.19 -14.93
CA LEU A 108 11.60 3.23 -15.88
C LEU A 108 12.42 2.67 -17.06
N PRO A 109 12.35 3.33 -18.26
CA PRO A 109 13.14 2.93 -19.42
C PRO A 109 14.65 2.86 -19.19
N ALA A 110 15.16 3.67 -18.25
CA ALA A 110 16.58 3.69 -17.89
C ALA A 110 16.99 2.57 -16.91
N MET A 111 16.01 1.82 -16.39
CA MET A 111 16.19 0.71 -15.44
C MET A 111 15.76 -0.60 -16.09
N ASP A 112 14.67 -1.22 -15.61
CA ASP A 112 14.19 -2.52 -16.12
C ASP A 112 13.38 -2.38 -17.42
N ASN A 113 12.91 -1.17 -17.74
CA ASN A 113 12.11 -0.85 -18.93
C ASN A 113 10.84 -1.72 -19.05
N ASP A 114 10.13 -1.90 -17.97
CA ASP A 114 8.92 -2.70 -17.91
C ASP A 114 7.69 -1.89 -18.34
N ASP A 115 6.94 -2.39 -19.32
CA ASP A 115 5.69 -1.78 -19.79
C ASP A 115 4.50 -2.07 -18.88
N LEU A 116 4.49 -3.25 -18.24
CA LEU A 116 3.38 -3.75 -17.43
C LEU A 116 3.84 -4.23 -16.07
N ARG A 117 3.05 -3.92 -15.03
CA ARG A 117 3.21 -4.46 -13.68
C ARG A 117 1.87 -4.93 -13.14
N ARG A 118 1.81 -6.18 -12.69
CA ARG A 118 0.55 -6.82 -12.21
C ARG A 118 -0.58 -6.74 -13.24
N GLY A 119 -0.26 -6.77 -14.53
CA GLY A 119 -1.22 -6.72 -15.63
C GLY A 119 -1.74 -5.31 -15.96
N GLN A 120 -1.22 -4.26 -15.32
CA GLN A 120 -1.54 -2.87 -15.62
C GLN A 120 -0.32 -2.14 -16.19
N PRO A 121 -0.49 -1.05 -16.97
CA PRO A 121 0.62 -0.21 -17.37
C PRO A 121 1.43 0.27 -16.16
N THR A 122 2.75 0.29 -16.29
CA THR A 122 3.63 0.90 -15.29
C THR A 122 3.40 2.41 -15.22
N VAL A 123 3.86 3.07 -14.15
CA VAL A 123 3.61 4.51 -13.97
C VAL A 123 4.13 5.33 -15.17
N TRP A 124 5.36 5.04 -15.64
CA TRP A 124 5.92 5.76 -16.77
C TRP A 124 5.14 5.52 -18.07
N ARG A 125 4.56 4.34 -18.26
CA ARG A 125 3.70 4.04 -19.43
C ARG A 125 2.33 4.69 -19.34
N ALA A 126 1.77 4.80 -18.15
CA ALA A 126 0.46 5.42 -17.93
C ALA A 126 0.51 6.94 -17.97
N PHE A 127 1.64 7.53 -17.59
CA PHE A 127 1.86 8.98 -17.52
C PHE A 127 3.02 9.41 -18.41
N ASP A 128 4.24 9.41 -17.89
CA ASP A 128 5.53 9.66 -18.53
C ASP A 128 6.68 9.44 -17.53
N ASP A 129 7.94 9.47 -18.03
CA ASP A 129 9.14 9.18 -17.24
C ASP A 129 9.30 10.14 -16.06
N TRP A 130 9.19 11.44 -16.30
CA TRP A 130 9.40 12.44 -15.25
C TRP A 130 8.29 12.39 -14.18
N THR A 131 7.04 12.11 -14.58
CA THR A 131 5.93 11.90 -13.63
C THR A 131 6.18 10.65 -12.77
N ALA A 132 6.71 9.58 -13.35
CA ALA A 132 7.05 8.36 -12.62
C ALA A 132 8.18 8.59 -11.60
N ILE A 133 9.22 9.36 -12.00
CA ILE A 133 10.31 9.75 -11.08
C ILE A 133 9.74 10.54 -9.90
N LEU A 134 8.98 11.61 -10.17
CA LEU A 134 8.42 12.45 -9.11
C LEU A 134 7.40 11.69 -8.23
N ALA A 135 6.63 10.75 -8.81
CA ALA A 135 5.72 9.91 -8.04
C ALA A 135 6.49 9.01 -7.06
N GLY A 136 7.58 8.40 -7.50
CA GLY A 136 8.47 7.62 -6.63
C GLY A 136 9.08 8.47 -5.52
N ASP A 137 9.64 9.63 -5.85
CA ASP A 137 10.20 10.58 -4.87
C ASP A 137 9.15 11.02 -3.84
N GLY A 138 7.93 11.35 -4.31
CA GLY A 138 6.81 11.71 -3.46
C GLY A 138 6.39 10.58 -2.51
N LEU A 139 6.34 9.34 -2.98
CA LEU A 139 6.03 8.16 -2.16
C LEU A 139 7.10 7.91 -1.10
N GLN A 140 8.39 8.06 -1.47
CA GLN A 140 9.50 7.92 -0.53
C GLN A 140 9.48 9.01 0.56
N ALA A 141 9.17 10.25 0.18
CA ALA A 141 9.09 11.36 1.14
C ALA A 141 7.88 11.23 2.09
N LEU A 142 6.82 10.56 1.66
CA LEU A 142 5.60 10.34 2.44
C LEU A 142 5.73 9.17 3.43
N ALA A 143 6.64 8.22 3.19
CA ALA A 143 6.85 7.03 3.99
C ALA A 143 7.57 7.33 5.32
#